data_1cef54e6872497002ab86e2d59f50807
#
_entry.id   1cef54e6872497002ab86e2d59f50807
#
_cell.length_a   1.000
_cell.length_b   1.000
_cell.length_c   1.000
_cell.angle_alpha   90.00
_cell.angle_beta   90.00
_cell.angle_gamma   90.00
#
_symmetry.space_group_name_H-M   'P 1'
#
loop_
_entity.id
_entity.type
_entity.pdbx_description
1 polymer ?
#
loop_
_entity_poly.entity_id
_entity_poly.type
_entity_poly.pdbx_seq_one_letter_code
_entity_poly.pdbx_strand_id
1 'polypeptide(L)'
;MKKIVAKKRHSIRKSQGQELLSRLAEQIGPSAKLFHADMIEVLETNADVSLFLVNKKPLLMDTGSWAFPTLKGAVQIPFPERRVAVDAGAIPYVVNGADIMRPGIVSVTDDVKANAPVQIVDERHGKPLAIGIALFDAPEMRASTTGKMVKKF
;
A
#
# COMPACT_ATOMS: atom_id res chain seq x y z
N MET A 1 -16.10 -8.65 -2.58
CA MET A 1 -15.44 -7.32 -2.70
C MET A 1 -16.11 -6.50 -3.79
N LYS A 2 -16.38 -5.23 -3.51
CA LYS A 2 -17.01 -4.33 -4.48
C LYS A 2 -16.02 -3.98 -5.61
N LYS A 3 -16.44 -4.13 -6.85
CA LYS A 3 -15.63 -3.76 -8.01
C LYS A 3 -15.44 -2.25 -8.03
N ILE A 4 -14.20 -1.81 -8.16
CA ILE A 4 -13.86 -0.39 -8.29
C ILE A 4 -14.09 0.04 -9.74
N VAL A 5 -14.96 1.04 -9.92
CA VAL A 5 -15.30 1.59 -11.22
C VAL A 5 -14.99 3.08 -11.22
N ALA A 6 -14.30 3.55 -12.24
CA ALA A 6 -13.97 4.96 -12.42
C ALA A 6 -15.25 5.77 -12.69
N LYS A 7 -15.39 6.89 -11.98
CA LYS A 7 -16.52 7.82 -12.16
C LYS A 7 -16.11 9.12 -12.85
N LYS A 8 -14.99 9.72 -12.42
CA LYS A 8 -14.60 11.05 -12.84
C LYS A 8 -13.09 11.20 -12.77
N ARG A 9 -12.51 11.88 -13.75
CA ARG A 9 -11.07 12.14 -13.82
C ARG A 9 -10.84 13.62 -14.08
N HIS A 10 -9.96 14.25 -13.30
CA HIS A 10 -9.56 15.63 -13.52
C HIS A 10 -8.20 15.91 -12.89
N SER A 11 -7.53 16.96 -13.36
CA SER A 11 -6.27 17.41 -12.79
C SER A 11 -6.49 18.03 -11.41
N ILE A 12 -5.55 17.85 -10.50
CA ILE A 12 -5.59 18.48 -9.19
C ILE A 12 -4.69 19.72 -9.14
N ARG A 13 -4.99 20.61 -8.23
CA ARG A 13 -4.19 21.81 -8.00
C ARG A 13 -2.84 21.43 -7.38
N LYS A 14 -1.84 22.29 -7.56
CA LYS A 14 -0.52 22.08 -6.97
C LYS A 14 -0.57 21.91 -5.46
N SER A 15 -1.40 22.71 -4.76
CA SER A 15 -1.59 22.59 -3.31
C SER A 15 -2.17 21.23 -2.91
N GLN A 16 -3.10 20.69 -3.69
CA GLN A 16 -3.68 19.38 -3.45
C GLN A 16 -2.65 18.27 -3.67
N GLY A 17 -1.78 18.43 -4.67
CA GLY A 17 -0.68 17.50 -4.90
C GLY A 17 0.34 17.51 -3.76
N GLN A 18 0.66 18.68 -3.21
CA GLN A 18 1.54 18.80 -2.07
C GLN A 18 0.94 18.17 -0.82
N GLU A 19 -0.36 18.36 -0.58
CA GLU A 19 -1.07 17.74 0.53
C GLU A 19 -1.08 16.22 0.40
N LEU A 20 -1.32 15.71 -0.80
CA LEU A 20 -1.29 14.26 -1.08
C LEU A 20 0.08 13.68 -0.73
N LEU A 21 1.17 14.32 -1.18
CA LEU A 21 2.52 13.85 -0.90
C LEU A 21 2.86 13.95 0.59
N SER A 22 2.36 14.97 1.29
CA SER A 22 2.52 15.09 2.73
C SER A 22 1.84 13.95 3.47
N ARG A 23 0.62 13.60 3.08
CA ARG A 23 -0.12 12.48 3.65
C ARG A 23 0.54 11.14 3.32
N LEU A 24 1.08 11.01 2.11
CA LEU A 24 1.86 9.84 1.71
C LEU A 24 3.11 9.70 2.59
N ALA A 25 3.79 10.82 2.87
CA ALA A 25 4.99 10.84 3.71
C ALA A 25 4.71 10.41 5.15
N GLU A 26 3.50 10.60 5.66
CA GLU A 26 3.09 10.06 6.96
C GLU A 26 3.19 8.54 7.01
N GLN A 27 3.06 7.87 5.88
CA GLN A 27 3.12 6.41 5.78
C GLN A 27 4.49 5.89 5.35
N ILE A 28 5.09 6.48 4.32
CA ILE A 28 6.32 5.96 3.73
C ILE A 28 7.52 6.91 3.88
N GLY A 29 7.37 7.99 4.66
CA GLY A 29 8.48 8.90 4.95
C GLY A 29 9.12 9.52 3.72
N PRO A 30 10.46 9.56 3.66
CA PRO A 30 11.17 10.24 2.57
C PRO A 30 10.91 9.64 1.19
N SER A 31 10.47 8.40 1.11
CA SER A 31 10.14 7.75 -0.17
C SER A 31 8.96 8.40 -0.88
N ALA A 32 8.15 9.21 -0.18
CA ALA A 32 7.04 9.94 -0.80
C ALA A 32 7.51 10.84 -1.95
N LYS A 33 8.71 11.39 -1.86
CA LYS A 33 9.29 12.25 -2.90
C LYS A 33 9.46 11.55 -4.25
N LEU A 34 9.59 10.22 -4.23
CA LEU A 34 9.75 9.43 -5.45
C LEU A 34 8.50 9.49 -6.33
N PHE A 35 7.36 9.83 -5.74
CA PHE A 35 6.06 9.91 -6.44
C PHE A 35 5.74 11.33 -6.90
N HIS A 36 6.65 12.28 -6.75
CA HIS A 36 6.45 13.65 -7.21
C HIS A 36 6.31 13.70 -8.73
N ALA A 37 5.35 14.49 -9.22
CA ALA A 37 5.18 14.79 -10.63
C ALA A 37 4.57 16.17 -10.78
N ASP A 38 4.88 16.83 -11.90
CA ASP A 38 4.36 18.16 -12.19
C ASP A 38 2.85 18.15 -12.44
N MET A 39 2.35 17.04 -12.96
CA MET A 39 0.93 16.87 -13.21
C MET A 39 0.42 15.61 -12.53
N ILE A 40 -0.55 15.77 -11.64
CA ILE A 40 -1.25 14.67 -10.99
C ILE A 40 -2.75 14.85 -11.27
N GLU A 41 -3.39 13.76 -11.65
CA GLU A 41 -4.83 13.73 -11.86
C GLU A 41 -5.47 12.86 -10.76
N VAL A 42 -6.67 13.21 -10.33
CA VAL A 42 -7.45 12.35 -9.45
C VAL A 42 -8.50 11.61 -10.28
N LEU A 43 -8.66 10.34 -9.96
CA LEU A 43 -9.71 9.50 -10.51
C LEU A 43 -10.64 9.12 -9.37
N GLU A 44 -11.82 9.73 -9.34
CA GLU A 44 -12.83 9.38 -8.35
C GLU A 44 -13.47 8.04 -8.75
N THR A 45 -13.74 7.21 -7.75
CA THR A 45 -14.31 5.88 -7.97
C THR A 45 -15.65 5.73 -7.26
N ASN A 46 -16.34 4.61 -7.50
CA ASN A 46 -17.58 4.26 -6.81
C ASN A 46 -17.34 3.67 -5.41
N ALA A 47 -16.08 3.46 -5.03
CA ALA A 47 -15.67 3.05 -3.69
C ALA A 47 -15.22 4.28 -2.89
N ASP A 48 -14.99 4.12 -1.58
CA ASP A 48 -14.49 5.20 -0.72
C ASP A 48 -12.96 5.36 -0.88
N VAL A 49 -12.51 5.33 -2.12
CA VAL A 49 -11.10 5.39 -2.49
C VAL A 49 -10.97 6.31 -3.70
N SER A 50 -10.04 7.26 -3.63
CA SER A 50 -9.62 8.05 -4.79
C SER A 50 -8.29 7.51 -5.30
N LEU A 51 -8.16 7.36 -6.61
CA LEU A 51 -6.91 7.00 -7.25
C LEU A 51 -6.25 8.25 -7.83
N PHE A 52 -4.94 8.32 -7.72
CA PHE A 52 -4.18 9.44 -8.27
C PHE A 52 -3.27 8.95 -9.38
N LEU A 53 -3.41 9.58 -10.53
CA LEU A 53 -2.62 9.25 -11.71
C LEU A 53 -1.37 10.14 -11.72
N VAL A 54 -0.22 9.50 -11.58
CA VAL A 54 1.08 10.13 -11.69
C VAL A 54 1.64 9.76 -13.06
N ASN A 55 1.85 10.76 -13.93
CA ASN A 55 2.21 10.52 -15.32
C ASN A 55 1.22 9.55 -16.02
N LYS A 56 -0.08 9.80 -15.79
CA LYS A 56 -1.19 9.05 -16.38
C LYS A 56 -1.35 7.60 -15.90
N LYS A 57 -0.62 7.19 -14.86
CA LYS A 57 -0.71 5.85 -14.28
C LYS A 57 -1.25 5.93 -12.85
N PRO A 58 -2.18 5.03 -12.45
CA PRO A 58 -2.77 5.05 -11.10
C PRO A 58 -1.79 4.50 -10.05
N LEU A 59 -0.86 5.31 -9.61
CA LEU A 59 0.23 4.90 -8.73
C LEU A 59 -0.04 5.16 -7.24
N LEU A 60 -0.98 6.04 -6.92
CA LEU A 60 -1.30 6.40 -5.53
C LEU A 60 -2.79 6.26 -5.28
N MET A 61 -3.15 6.04 -4.01
CA MET A 61 -4.54 6.00 -3.56
C MET A 61 -4.71 6.75 -2.25
N ASP A 62 -5.92 7.23 -2.00
CA ASP A 62 -6.32 7.90 -0.77
C ASP A 62 -7.69 7.37 -0.34
N THR A 63 -7.76 6.83 0.87
CA THR A 63 -9.00 6.29 1.45
C THR A 63 -9.72 7.30 2.33
N GLY A 64 -9.16 8.50 2.50
CA GLY A 64 -9.63 9.47 3.49
C GLY A 64 -8.91 9.32 4.83
N SER A 65 -8.60 8.11 5.24
CA SER A 65 -7.85 7.85 6.48
C SER A 65 -6.34 7.89 6.27
N TRP A 66 -5.88 7.48 5.09
CA TRP A 66 -4.46 7.47 4.74
C TRP A 66 -4.28 7.50 3.22
N ALA A 67 -3.11 7.93 2.77
CA ALA A 67 -2.65 7.82 1.39
C ALA A 67 -1.50 6.82 1.33
N PHE A 68 -1.46 6.03 0.27
CA PHE A 68 -0.44 4.98 0.09
C PHE A 68 -0.27 4.66 -1.39
N PRO A 69 0.88 4.13 -1.83
CA PRO A 69 0.99 3.65 -3.19
C PRO A 69 0.02 2.50 -3.47
N THR A 70 -0.53 2.46 -4.66
CA THR A 70 -1.24 1.28 -5.15
C THR A 70 -0.23 0.16 -5.36
N LEU A 71 -0.68 -1.06 -5.56
CA LEU A 71 0.23 -2.17 -5.92
C LEU A 71 1.05 -1.79 -7.16
N LYS A 72 0.42 -1.21 -8.17
CA LYS A 72 1.13 -0.75 -9.36
C LYS A 72 2.19 0.30 -9.02
N GLY A 73 1.86 1.24 -8.12
CA GLY A 73 2.83 2.24 -7.65
C GLY A 73 4.01 1.62 -6.93
N ALA A 74 3.76 0.66 -6.04
CA ALA A 74 4.81 -0.03 -5.30
C ALA A 74 5.73 -0.84 -6.22
N VAL A 75 5.18 -1.46 -7.25
CA VAL A 75 5.97 -2.22 -8.24
C VAL A 75 6.79 -1.27 -9.11
N GLN A 76 6.20 -0.19 -9.58
CA GLN A 76 6.87 0.73 -10.50
C GLN A 76 7.90 1.62 -9.82
N ILE A 77 7.61 2.06 -8.60
CA ILE A 77 8.49 2.94 -7.81
C ILE A 77 8.71 2.26 -6.46
N PRO A 78 9.64 1.29 -6.36
CA PRO A 78 9.89 0.55 -5.12
C PRO A 78 10.32 1.46 -3.98
N PHE A 79 9.88 1.13 -2.78
CA PHE A 79 10.26 1.83 -1.55
C PHE A 79 10.47 0.81 -0.41
N PRO A 80 11.36 1.11 0.55
CA PRO A 80 11.71 0.13 1.59
C PRO A 80 10.78 0.10 2.79
N GLU A 81 9.91 1.09 2.94
CA GLU A 81 9.06 1.21 4.13
C GLU A 81 7.83 0.28 4.08
N ARG A 82 7.27 0.01 5.27
CA ARG A 82 5.97 -0.67 5.42
C ARG A 82 5.92 -2.05 4.77
N ARG A 83 6.96 -2.84 4.93
CA ARG A 83 7.06 -4.18 4.30
C ARG A 83 6.72 -5.31 5.25
N VAL A 84 5.87 -6.21 4.78
CA VAL A 84 5.63 -7.52 5.38
C VAL A 84 6.07 -8.55 4.35
N ALA A 85 7.19 -9.22 4.60
CA ALA A 85 7.75 -10.21 3.68
C ALA A 85 7.17 -11.59 3.97
N VAL A 86 6.74 -12.27 2.91
CA VAL A 86 6.15 -13.60 3.00
C VAL A 86 7.01 -14.63 2.28
N ASP A 87 6.90 -15.90 2.71
CA ASP A 87 7.64 -17.00 2.09
C ASP A 87 7.01 -17.44 0.76
N ALA A 88 7.76 -18.26 0.02
CA ALA A 88 7.31 -18.73 -1.29
C ALA A 88 6.00 -19.51 -1.22
N GLY A 89 5.75 -20.23 -0.14
CA GLY A 89 4.52 -21.01 0.02
C GLY A 89 3.29 -20.15 0.18
N ALA A 90 3.44 -18.91 0.69
CA ALA A 90 2.32 -18.00 0.87
C ALA A 90 1.96 -17.23 -0.42
N ILE A 91 2.89 -17.11 -1.36
CA ILE A 91 2.70 -16.28 -2.56
C ILE A 91 1.42 -16.59 -3.34
N PRO A 92 1.09 -17.84 -3.67
CA PRO A 92 -0.12 -18.12 -4.43
C PRO A 92 -1.39 -17.65 -3.72
N TYR A 93 -1.44 -17.77 -2.39
CA TYR A 93 -2.59 -17.34 -1.60
C TYR A 93 -2.71 -15.81 -1.58
N VAL A 94 -1.59 -15.12 -1.41
CA VAL A 94 -1.53 -13.65 -1.41
C VAL A 94 -2.00 -13.10 -2.75
N VAL A 95 -1.49 -13.63 -3.84
CA VAL A 95 -1.84 -13.20 -5.20
C VAL A 95 -3.32 -13.44 -5.49
N ASN A 96 -3.90 -14.51 -4.93
CA ASN A 96 -5.32 -14.81 -5.08
C ASN A 96 -6.23 -14.06 -4.09
N GLY A 97 -5.67 -13.20 -3.26
CA GLY A 97 -6.45 -12.30 -2.44
C GLY A 97 -6.70 -12.73 -1.01
N ALA A 98 -5.96 -13.73 -0.52
CA ALA A 98 -6.08 -14.17 0.86
C ALA A 98 -5.46 -13.16 1.85
N ASP A 99 -6.00 -13.13 3.07
CA ASP A 99 -5.37 -12.42 4.18
C ASP A 99 -4.07 -13.11 4.58
N ILE A 100 -3.18 -12.38 5.23
CA ILE A 100 -1.86 -12.89 5.58
C ILE A 100 -1.90 -13.44 7.00
N MET A 101 -1.59 -14.73 7.11
CA MET A 101 -1.52 -15.43 8.38
C MET A 101 -0.08 -15.44 8.90
N ARG A 102 0.07 -15.48 10.24
CA ARG A 102 1.39 -15.37 10.88
C ARG A 102 2.43 -16.37 10.35
N PRO A 103 2.11 -17.66 10.15
CA PRO A 103 3.11 -18.62 9.71
C PRO A 103 3.77 -18.31 8.36
N GLY A 104 3.09 -17.59 7.48
CA GLY A 104 3.64 -17.21 6.18
C GLY A 104 4.57 -16.00 6.20
N ILE A 105 4.67 -15.30 7.33
CA ILE A 105 5.47 -14.08 7.45
C ILE A 105 6.90 -14.43 7.83
N VAL A 106 7.85 -13.96 7.04
CA VAL A 106 9.29 -14.16 7.26
C VAL A 106 9.89 -12.98 8.02
N SER A 107 9.53 -11.77 7.65
CA SER A 107 10.05 -10.55 8.27
C SER A 107 9.07 -9.39 8.12
N VAL A 108 9.25 -8.38 8.99
CA VAL A 108 8.40 -7.19 9.05
C VAL A 108 9.30 -6.00 9.33
N THR A 109 9.15 -4.91 8.60
CA THR A 109 9.89 -3.68 8.90
C THR A 109 9.38 -3.04 10.20
N ASP A 110 10.26 -2.31 10.88
CA ASP A 110 9.96 -1.74 12.20
C ASP A 110 8.85 -0.70 12.19
N ASP A 111 8.59 -0.10 11.02
CA ASP A 111 7.59 0.95 10.84
C ASP A 111 6.16 0.44 10.63
N VAL A 112 5.95 -0.86 10.62
CA VAL A 112 4.61 -1.45 10.47
C VAL A 112 3.79 -1.14 11.72
N LYS A 113 2.60 -0.57 11.52
CA LYS A 113 1.69 -0.16 12.59
C LYS A 113 0.29 -0.70 12.37
N ALA A 114 -0.36 -1.06 13.47
CA ALA A 114 -1.74 -1.52 13.45
C ALA A 114 -2.66 -0.49 12.77
N ASN A 115 -3.57 -0.99 11.94
CA ASN A 115 -4.56 -0.19 11.21
C ASN A 115 -3.97 0.73 10.13
N ALA A 116 -2.69 0.55 9.80
CA ALA A 116 -2.02 1.31 8.75
C ALA A 116 -1.74 0.41 7.53
N PRO A 117 -1.62 1.01 6.35
CA PRO A 117 -1.34 0.25 5.15
C PRO A 117 0.08 -0.33 5.13
N VAL A 118 0.22 -1.48 4.50
CA VAL A 118 1.50 -2.15 4.29
C VAL A 118 1.58 -2.72 2.89
N GLN A 119 2.79 -2.86 2.37
CA GLN A 119 3.05 -3.64 1.17
C GLN A 119 3.48 -5.06 1.56
N ILE A 120 2.85 -6.04 0.95
CA ILE A 120 3.20 -7.43 1.14
C ILE A 120 4.16 -7.79 0.02
N VAL A 121 5.36 -8.23 0.38
CA VAL A 121 6.44 -8.49 -0.58
C VAL A 121 6.93 -9.93 -0.47
N ASP A 122 7.53 -10.47 -1.54
CA ASP A 122 8.20 -11.76 -1.45
C ASP A 122 9.56 -11.60 -0.74
N GLU A 123 9.97 -12.65 -0.01
CA GLU A 123 11.21 -12.60 0.77
C GLU A 123 12.47 -12.59 -0.09
N ARG A 124 12.43 -13.18 -1.29
CA ARG A 124 13.63 -13.35 -2.12
C ARG A 124 14.02 -12.09 -2.87
N HIS A 125 13.03 -11.44 -3.50
CA HIS A 125 13.29 -10.30 -4.38
C HIS A 125 12.70 -9.00 -3.85
N GLY A 126 11.93 -9.05 -2.77
CA GLY A 126 11.24 -7.87 -2.24
C GLY A 126 10.18 -7.30 -3.18
N LYS A 127 9.70 -8.11 -4.13
CA LYS A 127 8.70 -7.67 -5.09
C LYS A 127 7.34 -7.52 -4.40
N PRO A 128 6.68 -6.37 -4.51
CA PRO A 128 5.33 -6.20 -3.98
C PRO A 128 4.33 -7.13 -4.67
N LEU A 129 3.52 -7.80 -3.85
CA LEU A 129 2.52 -8.78 -4.28
C LEU A 129 1.11 -8.28 -4.04
N ALA A 130 0.91 -7.48 -3.00
CA ALA A 130 -0.40 -6.94 -2.62
C ALA A 130 -0.22 -5.79 -1.65
N ILE A 131 -1.28 -5.02 -1.47
CA ILE A 131 -1.40 -4.00 -0.43
C ILE A 131 -2.40 -4.53 0.60
N GLY A 132 -2.11 -4.33 1.86
CA GLY A 132 -2.99 -4.75 2.95
C GLY A 132 -2.99 -3.76 4.10
N ILE A 133 -3.78 -4.08 5.12
CA ILE A 133 -3.84 -3.32 6.37
C ILE A 133 -3.28 -4.20 7.47
N ALA A 134 -2.23 -3.71 8.16
CA ALA A 134 -1.68 -4.42 9.30
C ALA A 134 -2.67 -4.42 10.46
N LEU A 135 -2.82 -5.55 11.14
CA LEU A 135 -3.71 -5.67 12.30
C LEU A 135 -2.96 -5.45 13.61
N PHE A 136 -1.64 -5.47 13.58
CA PHE A 136 -0.77 -5.32 14.74
C PHE A 136 0.45 -4.46 14.40
N ASP A 137 1.07 -3.88 15.42
CA ASP A 137 2.38 -3.24 15.28
C ASP A 137 3.47 -4.29 15.02
N ALA A 138 4.59 -3.88 14.46
CA ALA A 138 5.69 -4.78 14.12
C ALA A 138 6.15 -5.66 15.32
N PRO A 139 6.37 -5.13 16.53
CA PRO A 139 6.78 -5.98 17.65
C PRO A 139 5.76 -7.06 18.01
N GLU A 140 4.47 -6.73 18.03
CA GLU A 140 3.41 -7.69 18.32
C GLU A 140 3.30 -8.75 17.22
N MET A 141 3.44 -8.34 15.98
CA MET A 141 3.41 -9.25 14.84
C MET A 141 4.56 -10.25 14.90
N ARG A 142 5.77 -9.79 15.28
CA ARG A 142 6.94 -10.65 15.45
C ARG A 142 6.77 -11.63 16.61
N ALA A 143 6.16 -11.19 17.69
CA ALA A 143 5.94 -12.01 18.89
C ALA A 143 4.85 -13.05 18.71
N SER A 144 3.95 -12.88 17.75
CA SER A 144 2.86 -13.81 17.46
C SER A 144 3.36 -15.04 16.73
N THR A 145 2.69 -16.17 16.94
CA THR A 145 3.00 -17.43 16.25
C THR A 145 1.84 -17.92 15.37
N THR A 146 0.64 -17.41 15.60
CA THR A 146 -0.58 -17.80 14.90
C THR A 146 -1.47 -16.58 14.63
N GLY A 147 -2.47 -16.77 13.80
CA GLY A 147 -3.52 -15.80 13.57
C GLY A 147 -3.31 -14.92 12.33
N LYS A 148 -4.35 -14.16 12.04
CA LYS A 148 -4.33 -13.20 10.93
C LYS A 148 -3.55 -11.96 11.35
N MET A 149 -2.55 -11.59 10.54
CA MET A 149 -1.68 -10.45 10.80
C MET A 149 -1.96 -9.27 9.87
N VAL A 150 -2.32 -9.53 8.63
CA VAL A 150 -2.60 -8.50 7.64
C VAL A 150 -3.89 -8.84 6.92
N LYS A 151 -4.79 -7.88 6.85
CA LYS A 151 -6.02 -7.98 6.08
C LYS A 151 -5.75 -7.42 4.69
N LYS A 152 -6.12 -8.16 3.66
CA LYS A 152 -5.97 -7.66 2.29
C LYS A 152 -6.84 -6.42 2.07
N PHE A 153 -6.27 -5.46 1.40
CA PHE A 153 -6.98 -4.23 1.00
C PHE A 153 -7.62 -4.36 -0.37
#